data_0370336c8ab5aab3e8b2912d6525958c
#
_entry.id   0370336c8ab5aab3e8b2912d6525958c
#
_cell.length_a   1.000
_cell.length_b   1.000
_cell.length_c   1.000
_cell.angle_alpha   90.00
_cell.angle_beta   90.00
_cell.angle_gamma   90.00
#
_symmetry.space_group_name_H-M   'P 1'
#
loop_
_entity.id
_entity.type
_entity.pdbx_description
1 polymer ?
#
loop_
_entity_poly.entity_id
_entity_poly.type
_entity_poly.pdbx_seq_one_letter_code
_entity_poly.pdbx_strand_id
1 'polypeptide(L)'
;MDKFQRSIVFVHYMNTSIWTIILTSSIQFYMKYKRHKQKGGASLIYFILAIASVTLLMNELYLLLYSLDSSYQVLDNGGFFGLPGPWIASKLAVTVGGLSIIYLYIQGRIDKIAFQSSTDELTNIPNRRTLEDLFRSELSRSKRHKFPMSCAMIDIDFFKKFNDTYGHQTGDYVLQQVALIMDNGKRAHDVVARYGGEEFIWLLISSEYDDSYLACERLRKEIESTEFEFNEKPLSITVSIGVSSFHGDGEATVNSLIYNADKSLYEAKNAGRNKTISFKESDSAIES
;
A
#
# COMPACT_ATOMS: atom_id res chain seq x y z
N MET A 1 -8.84 -7.31 61.02
CA MET A 1 -9.24 -6.94 59.66
C MET A 1 -10.75 -6.91 59.61
N ASP A 2 -11.32 -5.73 59.37
CA ASP A 2 -12.76 -5.54 59.30
C ASP A 2 -13.36 -6.23 58.07
N LYS A 3 -14.66 -6.55 58.14
CA LYS A 3 -15.37 -7.22 57.04
C LYS A 3 -15.24 -6.46 55.69
N PHE A 4 -15.19 -5.13 55.77
CA PHE A 4 -14.98 -4.25 54.63
C PHE A 4 -13.57 -4.43 54.01
N GLN A 5 -12.52 -4.46 54.82
CA GLN A 5 -11.14 -4.68 54.35
C GLN A 5 -10.99 -6.04 53.68
N ARG A 6 -11.63 -7.10 54.22
CA ARG A 6 -11.62 -8.43 53.58
C ARG A 6 -12.27 -8.41 52.20
N SER A 7 -13.33 -7.66 52.02
CA SER A 7 -13.99 -7.51 50.71
C SER A 7 -13.11 -6.81 49.69
N ILE A 8 -12.38 -5.76 50.09
CA ILE A 8 -11.45 -5.03 49.21
C ILE A 8 -10.30 -5.95 48.78
N VAL A 9 -9.68 -6.65 49.72
CA VAL A 9 -8.58 -7.59 49.42
C VAL A 9 -9.06 -8.68 48.48
N PHE A 10 -10.26 -9.21 48.67
CA PHE A 10 -10.84 -10.22 47.78
C PHE A 10 -11.05 -9.70 46.34
N VAL A 11 -11.56 -8.49 46.19
CA VAL A 11 -11.76 -7.84 44.86
C VAL A 11 -10.42 -7.68 44.14
N HIS A 12 -9.38 -7.18 44.82
CA HIS A 12 -8.05 -7.04 44.25
C HIS A 12 -7.41 -8.36 43.87
N TYR A 13 -7.60 -9.38 44.68
CA TYR A 13 -7.13 -10.75 44.39
C TYR A 13 -7.80 -11.32 43.13
N MET A 14 -9.10 -11.12 42.98
CA MET A 14 -9.86 -11.55 41.81
C MET A 14 -9.39 -10.81 40.56
N ASN A 15 -9.21 -9.50 40.63
CA ASN A 15 -8.73 -8.69 39.52
C ASN A 15 -7.31 -9.12 39.10
N THR A 16 -6.41 -9.30 40.02
CA THR A 16 -5.04 -9.77 39.75
C THR A 16 -5.04 -11.11 39.02
N SER A 17 -5.91 -12.02 39.43
CA SER A 17 -6.05 -13.34 38.79
C SER A 17 -6.56 -13.24 37.37
N ILE A 18 -7.56 -12.38 37.11
CA ILE A 18 -8.10 -12.13 35.77
C ILE A 18 -7.01 -11.57 34.85
N TRP A 19 -6.25 -10.55 35.29
CA TRP A 19 -5.19 -9.96 34.51
C TRP A 19 -4.05 -10.91 34.21
N THR A 20 -3.74 -11.83 35.16
CA THR A 20 -2.74 -12.88 34.95
C THR A 20 -3.17 -13.83 33.83
N ILE A 21 -4.46 -14.22 33.80
CA ILE A 21 -5.02 -15.09 32.75
C ILE A 21 -4.96 -14.38 31.40
N ILE A 22 -5.33 -13.08 31.31
CA ILE A 22 -5.27 -12.31 30.10
C ILE A 22 -3.83 -12.20 29.58
N LEU A 23 -2.87 -11.92 30.45
CA LEU A 23 -1.46 -11.82 30.11
C LEU A 23 -0.91 -13.14 29.54
N THR A 24 -1.15 -14.27 30.27
CA THR A 24 -0.67 -15.57 29.82
C THR A 24 -1.27 -15.99 28.49
N SER A 25 -2.57 -15.75 28.29
CA SER A 25 -3.26 -16.02 27.03
C SER A 25 -2.69 -15.17 25.89
N SER A 26 -2.43 -13.88 26.14
CA SER A 26 -1.83 -12.96 25.15
C SER A 26 -0.42 -13.39 24.74
N ILE A 27 0.40 -13.82 25.70
CA ILE A 27 1.76 -14.34 25.45
C ILE A 27 1.70 -15.65 24.64
N GLN A 28 0.83 -16.59 25.01
CA GLN A 28 0.68 -17.86 24.29
C GLN A 28 0.24 -17.62 22.84
N PHE A 29 -0.70 -16.71 22.63
CA PHE A 29 -1.18 -16.35 21.29
C PHE A 29 -0.09 -15.68 20.47
N TYR A 30 0.69 -14.75 21.07
CA TYR A 30 1.85 -14.13 20.43
C TYR A 30 2.89 -15.18 20.01
N MET A 31 3.22 -16.12 20.88
CA MET A 31 4.18 -17.19 20.61
C MET A 31 3.71 -18.11 19.48
N LYS A 32 2.43 -18.49 19.47
CA LYS A 32 1.81 -19.28 18.41
C LYS A 32 1.83 -18.54 17.07
N TYR A 33 1.52 -17.24 17.08
CA TYR A 33 1.50 -16.39 15.88
C TYR A 33 2.91 -16.19 15.29
N LYS A 34 3.92 -15.94 16.13
CA LYS A 34 5.33 -15.80 15.71
C LYS A 34 5.84 -17.08 15.03
N ARG A 35 5.38 -18.27 15.46
CA ARG A 35 5.80 -19.56 14.90
C ARG A 35 5.27 -19.77 13.47
N HIS A 36 4.18 -19.15 13.07
CA HIS A 36 3.58 -19.29 11.74
C HIS A 36 4.07 -18.27 10.68
N LYS A 37 5.15 -17.52 10.96
CA LYS A 37 5.82 -16.59 10.00
C LYS A 37 4.88 -15.59 9.26
N GLN A 38 3.69 -15.33 9.74
CA GLN A 38 2.86 -14.30 9.15
C GLN A 38 3.37 -12.91 9.57
N LYS A 39 4.08 -12.22 8.66
CA LYS A 39 4.48 -10.83 8.80
C LYS A 39 3.23 -9.96 8.76
N GLY A 40 2.75 -9.49 9.90
CA GLY A 40 1.61 -8.57 9.93
C GLY A 40 1.45 -7.94 11.31
N GLY A 41 0.82 -6.77 11.35
CA GLY A 41 0.61 -5.94 12.54
C GLY A 41 -0.03 -6.61 13.77
N ALA A 42 -0.62 -7.82 13.61
CA ALA A 42 -1.15 -8.61 14.70
C ALA A 42 -0.11 -8.94 15.78
N SER A 43 1.15 -9.15 15.40
CA SER A 43 2.25 -9.40 16.36
C SER A 43 2.48 -8.20 17.28
N LEU A 44 2.41 -6.98 16.74
CA LEU A 44 2.55 -5.73 17.50
C LEU A 44 1.36 -5.52 18.45
N ILE A 45 0.15 -5.83 18.01
CA ILE A 45 -1.08 -5.71 18.81
C ILE A 45 -0.98 -6.62 20.05
N TYR A 46 -0.58 -7.89 19.88
CA TYR A 46 -0.41 -8.80 21.02
C TYR A 46 0.71 -8.37 21.96
N PHE A 47 1.79 -7.78 21.44
CA PHE A 47 2.86 -7.22 22.25
C PHE A 47 2.38 -6.01 23.08
N ILE A 48 1.61 -5.11 22.50
CA ILE A 48 1.02 -3.95 23.19
C ILE A 48 0.00 -4.41 24.24
N LEU A 49 -0.85 -5.40 23.92
CA LEU A 49 -1.79 -5.98 24.86
C LEU A 49 -1.07 -6.64 26.06
N ALA A 50 0.06 -7.30 25.81
CA ALA A 50 0.87 -7.87 26.86
C ALA A 50 1.46 -6.79 27.79
N ILE A 51 1.99 -5.69 27.24
CA ILE A 51 2.50 -4.56 28.03
C ILE A 51 1.37 -3.89 28.84
N ALA A 52 0.21 -3.64 28.22
CA ALA A 52 -0.94 -3.07 28.91
C ALA A 52 -1.42 -3.98 30.05
N SER A 53 -1.42 -5.30 29.85
CA SER A 53 -1.78 -6.28 30.88
C SER A 53 -0.77 -6.30 32.05
N VAL A 54 0.53 -6.14 31.76
CA VAL A 54 1.57 -6.04 32.80
C VAL A 54 1.37 -4.78 33.64
N THR A 55 1.13 -3.63 33.00
CA THR A 55 0.92 -2.38 33.73
C THR A 55 -0.32 -2.39 34.61
N LEU A 56 -1.40 -3.01 34.14
CA LEU A 56 -2.61 -3.22 34.92
C LEU A 56 -2.39 -4.18 36.10
N LEU A 57 -1.68 -5.26 35.86
CA LEU A 57 -1.30 -6.23 36.90
C LEU A 57 -0.45 -5.59 38.02
N MET A 58 0.52 -4.80 37.65
CA MET A 58 1.37 -4.06 38.59
C MET A 58 0.56 -3.06 39.42
N ASN A 59 -0.41 -2.37 38.79
CA ASN A 59 -1.29 -1.44 39.48
C ASN A 59 -2.21 -2.19 40.49
N GLU A 60 -2.80 -3.31 40.13
CA GLU A 60 -3.63 -4.11 41.03
C GLU A 60 -2.82 -4.74 42.15
N LEU A 61 -1.61 -5.21 41.89
CA LEU A 61 -0.68 -5.72 42.90
C LEU A 61 -0.30 -4.63 43.89
N TYR A 62 -0.02 -3.41 43.39
CA TYR A 62 0.26 -2.25 44.23
C TYR A 62 -0.93 -1.94 45.18
N LEU A 63 -2.15 -1.91 44.64
CA LEU A 63 -3.37 -1.67 45.45
C LEU A 63 -3.63 -2.79 46.46
N LEU A 64 -3.33 -4.04 46.10
CA LEU A 64 -3.41 -5.18 47.02
C LEU A 64 -2.41 -5.04 48.17
N LEU A 65 -1.15 -4.74 47.88
CA LEU A 65 -0.12 -4.52 48.90
C LEU A 65 -0.48 -3.35 49.82
N TYR A 66 -0.98 -2.25 49.24
CA TYR A 66 -1.48 -1.09 49.97
C TYR A 66 -2.64 -1.47 50.92
N SER A 67 -3.55 -2.33 50.51
CA SER A 67 -4.69 -2.76 51.34
C SER A 67 -4.30 -3.75 52.44
N LEU A 68 -3.17 -4.45 52.31
CA LEU A 68 -2.65 -5.41 53.31
C LEU A 68 -1.77 -4.77 54.39
N ASP A 69 -1.15 -3.63 54.08
CA ASP A 69 -0.24 -2.96 55.02
C ASP A 69 -1.01 -1.95 55.86
N SER A 70 -1.31 -2.36 57.09
CA SER A 70 -1.99 -1.50 58.10
C SER A 70 -1.16 -0.29 58.54
N SER A 71 0.17 -0.27 58.31
CA SER A 71 1.05 0.85 58.61
C SER A 71 0.81 2.05 57.68
N TYR A 72 0.19 1.84 56.52
CA TYR A 72 -0.17 2.92 55.58
C TYR A 72 -1.36 3.78 56.05
N GLN A 73 -2.14 3.35 57.04
CA GLN A 73 -3.21 4.17 57.61
C GLN A 73 -2.71 5.47 58.24
N VAL A 74 -1.42 5.54 58.58
CA VAL A 74 -0.79 6.76 59.14
C VAL A 74 -0.53 7.83 58.08
N LEU A 75 -0.50 7.47 56.79
CA LEU A 75 -0.26 8.38 55.67
C LEU A 75 -1.54 9.04 55.13
N ASP A 76 -2.71 8.68 55.66
CA ASP A 76 -4.02 9.25 55.23
C ASP A 76 -4.21 10.72 55.66
N ASN A 77 -3.28 11.25 56.45
CA ASN A 77 -3.29 12.65 56.90
C ASN A 77 -2.45 13.60 56.00
N GLY A 78 -2.48 13.40 54.68
CA GLY A 78 -1.94 14.39 53.75
C GLY A 78 -0.70 13.97 52.97
N GLY A 79 -0.40 12.67 52.92
CA GLY A 79 0.70 12.13 52.06
C GLY A 79 0.33 12.10 50.59
N PHE A 80 1.35 12.12 49.74
CA PHE A 80 1.28 12.10 48.27
C PHE A 80 0.40 10.97 47.66
N PHE A 81 0.07 9.93 48.44
CA PHE A 81 -0.73 8.76 48.03
C PHE A 81 -2.24 8.90 48.30
N GLY A 82 -2.70 9.89 49.09
CA GLY A 82 -4.11 10.15 49.36
C GLY A 82 -4.84 10.88 48.22
N LEU A 83 -4.14 11.25 47.15
CA LEU A 83 -4.74 11.91 46.01
C LEU A 83 -5.33 10.87 45.00
N PRO A 84 -6.52 11.14 44.44
CA PRO A 84 -7.10 10.31 43.38
C PRO A 84 -6.27 10.32 42.09
N GLY A 85 -5.18 11.07 42.02
CA GLY A 85 -4.33 11.28 40.86
C GLY A 85 -3.73 10.01 40.26
N PRO A 86 -3.07 9.11 41.05
CA PRO A 86 -2.50 7.89 40.49
C PRO A 86 -3.54 6.95 39.89
N TRP A 87 -4.71 6.86 40.50
CA TRP A 87 -5.82 6.03 40.03
C TRP A 87 -6.45 6.59 38.75
N ILE A 88 -6.64 7.89 38.66
CA ILE A 88 -7.12 8.58 37.45
C ILE A 88 -6.08 8.45 36.33
N ALA A 89 -4.79 8.66 36.62
CA ALA A 89 -3.71 8.54 35.66
C ALA A 89 -3.61 7.12 35.06
N SER A 90 -3.75 6.07 35.90
CA SER A 90 -3.73 4.70 35.42
C SER A 90 -4.92 4.38 34.49
N LYS A 91 -6.11 4.84 34.82
CA LYS A 91 -7.31 4.66 33.99
C LYS A 91 -7.20 5.44 32.66
N LEU A 92 -6.69 6.67 32.69
CA LEU A 92 -6.41 7.45 31.49
C LEU A 92 -5.39 6.75 30.60
N ALA A 93 -4.29 6.24 31.16
CA ALA A 93 -3.27 5.52 30.40
C ALA A 93 -3.86 4.27 29.73
N VAL A 94 -4.70 3.50 30.40
CA VAL A 94 -5.38 2.33 29.83
C VAL A 94 -6.35 2.73 28.72
N THR A 95 -7.11 3.79 28.92
CA THR A 95 -8.07 4.27 27.91
C THR A 95 -7.36 4.77 26.67
N VAL A 96 -6.32 5.60 26.83
CA VAL A 96 -5.51 6.11 25.72
C VAL A 96 -4.79 4.96 24.99
N GLY A 97 -4.22 4.02 25.74
CA GLY A 97 -3.61 2.83 25.18
C GLY A 97 -4.60 1.96 24.39
N GLY A 98 -5.78 1.75 24.92
CA GLY A 98 -6.87 1.01 24.25
C GLY A 98 -7.32 1.67 22.95
N LEU A 99 -7.55 3.00 22.99
CA LEU A 99 -7.90 3.76 21.80
C LEU A 99 -6.79 3.75 20.75
N SER A 100 -5.54 3.83 21.17
CA SER A 100 -4.38 3.74 20.26
C SER A 100 -4.31 2.38 19.57
N ILE A 101 -4.59 1.29 20.30
CA ILE A 101 -4.63 -0.07 19.73
C ILE A 101 -5.76 -0.20 18.71
N ILE A 102 -6.96 0.31 19.04
CA ILE A 102 -8.12 0.31 18.13
C ILE A 102 -7.77 1.11 16.87
N TYR A 103 -7.17 2.28 17.02
CA TYR A 103 -6.73 3.13 15.91
C TYR A 103 -5.75 2.39 14.98
N LEU A 104 -4.68 1.79 15.54
CA LEU A 104 -3.70 1.02 14.78
C LEU A 104 -4.33 -0.20 14.09
N TYR A 105 -5.27 -0.89 14.75
CA TYR A 105 -6.01 -2.00 14.15
C TYR A 105 -6.87 -1.54 12.97
N ILE A 106 -7.60 -0.44 13.12
CA ILE A 106 -8.43 0.14 12.04
C ILE A 106 -7.54 0.59 10.88
N GLN A 107 -6.43 1.29 11.14
CA GLN A 107 -5.47 1.69 10.10
C GLN A 107 -4.93 0.46 9.35
N GLY A 108 -4.49 -0.57 10.05
CA GLY A 108 -4.02 -1.80 9.41
C GLY A 108 -5.11 -2.54 8.62
N ARG A 109 -6.39 -2.39 8.97
CA ARG A 109 -7.53 -2.93 8.17
C ARG A 109 -7.80 -2.09 6.94
N ILE A 110 -7.74 -0.76 7.06
CA ILE A 110 -7.88 0.17 5.92
C ILE A 110 -6.75 -0.07 4.92
N ASP A 111 -5.50 -0.13 5.39
CA ASP A 111 -4.33 -0.41 4.53
C ASP A 111 -4.46 -1.76 3.84
N LYS A 112 -4.99 -2.78 4.53
CA LYS A 112 -5.22 -4.10 3.95
C LYS A 112 -6.33 -4.10 2.89
N ILE A 113 -7.39 -3.33 3.07
CA ILE A 113 -8.49 -3.19 2.08
C ILE A 113 -7.98 -2.39 0.87
N ALA A 114 -7.29 -1.27 1.08
CA ALA A 114 -6.65 -0.50 0.02
C ALA A 114 -5.60 -1.35 -0.74
N PHE A 115 -4.88 -2.20 -0.02
CA PHE A 115 -3.94 -3.17 -0.59
C PHE A 115 -4.62 -4.29 -1.39
N GLN A 116 -5.90 -4.59 -1.18
CA GLN A 116 -6.66 -5.60 -1.92
C GLN A 116 -7.38 -5.06 -3.16
N SER A 117 -7.41 -3.73 -3.35
CA SER A 117 -7.93 -3.18 -4.61
C SER A 117 -7.01 -3.62 -5.77
N SER A 118 -7.59 -4.23 -6.79
CA SER A 118 -6.90 -4.66 -8.00
C SER A 118 -6.85 -3.58 -9.07
N THR A 119 -7.65 -2.54 -8.92
CA THR A 119 -7.80 -1.45 -9.88
C THR A 119 -7.40 -0.11 -9.25
N ASP A 120 -7.05 0.84 -10.10
CA ASP A 120 -6.88 2.24 -9.75
C ASP A 120 -8.26 2.90 -9.60
N GLU A 121 -8.49 3.61 -8.50
CA GLU A 121 -9.80 4.18 -8.15
C GLU A 121 -10.28 5.25 -9.13
N LEU A 122 -9.35 5.98 -9.76
CA LEU A 122 -9.69 7.04 -10.70
C LEU A 122 -10.02 6.49 -12.09
N THR A 123 -9.19 5.57 -12.59
CA THR A 123 -9.23 5.12 -13.98
C THR A 123 -9.92 3.77 -14.19
N ASN A 124 -10.19 3.03 -13.14
CA ASN A 124 -10.82 1.71 -13.12
C ASN A 124 -10.03 0.58 -13.85
N ILE A 125 -8.88 0.88 -14.43
CA ILE A 125 -7.97 -0.13 -14.97
C ILE A 125 -7.08 -0.71 -13.86
N PRO A 126 -6.39 -1.85 -14.08
CA PRO A 126 -5.43 -2.41 -13.15
C PRO A 126 -4.45 -1.37 -12.59
N ASN A 127 -4.19 -1.43 -11.30
CA ASN A 127 -3.18 -0.60 -10.66
C ASN A 127 -1.77 -1.21 -10.81
N ARG A 128 -0.75 -0.45 -10.44
CA ARG A 128 0.66 -0.86 -10.52
C ARG A 128 0.92 -2.23 -9.88
N ARG A 129 0.31 -2.53 -8.76
CA ARG A 129 0.52 -3.80 -8.07
C ARG A 129 -0.03 -4.98 -8.85
N THR A 130 -1.27 -4.86 -9.29
CA THR A 130 -1.91 -5.89 -10.14
C THR A 130 -1.13 -6.11 -11.42
N LEU A 131 -0.64 -5.02 -12.03
CA LEU A 131 0.26 -5.08 -13.17
C LEU A 131 1.51 -5.90 -12.87
N GLU A 132 2.21 -5.64 -11.76
CA GLU A 132 3.44 -6.36 -11.41
C GLU A 132 3.22 -7.87 -11.25
N ASP A 133 2.10 -8.28 -10.64
CA ASP A 133 1.74 -9.69 -10.48
C ASP A 133 1.41 -10.36 -11.83
N LEU A 134 0.62 -9.69 -12.68
CA LEU A 134 0.29 -10.15 -14.03
C LEU A 134 1.55 -10.22 -14.90
N PHE A 135 2.40 -9.20 -14.85
CA PHE A 135 3.64 -9.15 -15.63
C PHE A 135 4.57 -10.32 -15.29
N ARG A 136 4.78 -10.61 -14.00
CA ARG A 136 5.58 -11.77 -13.57
C ARG A 136 5.00 -13.08 -14.10
N SER A 137 3.69 -13.23 -14.05
CA SER A 137 2.99 -14.42 -14.55
C SER A 137 3.18 -14.58 -16.06
N GLU A 138 2.93 -13.51 -16.82
CA GLU A 138 3.03 -13.54 -18.28
C GLU A 138 4.47 -13.70 -18.77
N LEU A 139 5.44 -13.04 -18.13
CA LEU A 139 6.86 -13.22 -18.44
C LEU A 139 7.32 -14.67 -18.19
N SER A 140 6.87 -15.28 -17.09
CA SER A 140 7.15 -16.69 -16.82
C SER A 140 6.51 -17.62 -17.85
N ARG A 141 5.31 -17.28 -18.32
CA ARG A 141 4.60 -18.00 -19.37
C ARG A 141 5.30 -17.84 -20.72
N SER A 142 5.71 -16.61 -21.08
CA SER A 142 6.46 -16.30 -22.29
C SER A 142 7.77 -17.09 -22.37
N LYS A 143 8.57 -17.10 -21.29
CA LYS A 143 9.81 -17.89 -21.21
C LYS A 143 9.58 -19.39 -21.39
N ARG A 144 8.51 -19.94 -20.79
CA ARG A 144 8.19 -21.38 -20.87
C ARG A 144 7.76 -21.80 -22.26
N HIS A 145 6.94 -21.00 -22.91
CA HIS A 145 6.31 -21.32 -24.19
C HIS A 145 6.96 -20.60 -25.37
N LYS A 146 8.00 -19.79 -25.11
CA LYS A 146 8.81 -19.09 -26.12
C LYS A 146 7.98 -18.23 -27.06
N PHE A 147 7.03 -17.47 -26.52
CA PHE A 147 6.31 -16.45 -27.28
C PHE A 147 6.81 -15.04 -26.94
N PRO A 148 6.82 -14.12 -27.90
CA PRO A 148 7.25 -12.75 -27.68
C PRO A 148 6.27 -11.98 -26.81
N MET A 149 6.75 -10.96 -26.11
CA MET A 149 5.92 -10.00 -25.41
C MET A 149 6.62 -8.64 -25.31
N SER A 150 5.86 -7.57 -25.21
CA SER A 150 6.40 -6.23 -25.09
C SER A 150 5.79 -5.48 -23.90
N CYS A 151 6.58 -4.56 -23.38
CA CYS A 151 6.18 -3.60 -22.35
C CYS A 151 6.27 -2.20 -22.95
N ALA A 152 5.17 -1.46 -22.98
CA ALA A 152 5.15 -0.06 -23.35
C ALA A 152 4.89 0.81 -22.13
N MET A 153 5.77 1.79 -21.88
CA MET A 153 5.59 2.84 -20.90
C MET A 153 5.03 4.08 -21.61
N ILE A 154 3.91 4.60 -21.14
CA ILE A 154 3.17 5.71 -21.72
C ILE A 154 3.05 6.82 -20.70
N ASP A 155 3.26 8.07 -21.13
CA ASP A 155 3.16 9.24 -20.25
C ASP A 155 2.48 10.39 -21.01
N ILE A 156 1.59 11.10 -20.31
CA ILE A 156 0.87 12.24 -20.89
C ILE A 156 1.79 13.45 -20.93
N ASP A 157 2.01 13.96 -22.14
CA ASP A 157 2.93 15.07 -22.36
C ASP A 157 2.46 16.34 -21.65
N PHE A 158 3.38 16.99 -20.92
CA PHE A 158 3.13 18.24 -20.21
C PHE A 158 1.96 18.20 -19.20
N PHE A 159 1.63 17.04 -18.63
CA PHE A 159 0.45 16.87 -17.76
C PHE A 159 0.44 17.82 -16.55
N LYS A 160 1.59 18.08 -15.95
CA LYS A 160 1.69 19.07 -14.86
C LYS A 160 1.24 20.46 -15.32
N LYS A 161 1.75 20.94 -16.48
CA LYS A 161 1.36 22.24 -17.05
C LYS A 161 -0.13 22.26 -17.42
N PHE A 162 -0.65 21.13 -17.90
CA PHE A 162 -2.07 20.97 -18.18
C PHE A 162 -2.91 21.16 -16.91
N ASN A 163 -2.55 20.50 -15.80
CA ASN A 163 -3.22 20.65 -14.50
C ASN A 163 -3.13 22.09 -13.97
N ASP A 164 -1.96 22.73 -14.11
CA ASP A 164 -1.76 24.11 -13.68
C ASP A 164 -2.64 25.08 -14.48
N THR A 165 -3.01 24.74 -15.74
CA THR A 165 -3.83 25.58 -16.63
C THR A 165 -5.32 25.32 -16.48
N TYR A 166 -5.73 24.04 -16.39
CA TYR A 166 -7.14 23.63 -16.46
C TYR A 166 -7.70 23.11 -15.13
N GLY A 167 -6.83 22.93 -14.13
CA GLY A 167 -7.18 22.40 -12.81
C GLY A 167 -7.16 20.86 -12.75
N HIS A 168 -7.01 20.35 -11.54
CA HIS A 168 -6.87 18.91 -11.27
C HIS A 168 -8.09 18.09 -11.70
N GLN A 169 -9.31 18.63 -11.57
CA GLN A 169 -10.53 17.90 -11.99
C GLN A 169 -10.53 17.63 -13.51
N THR A 170 -10.03 18.58 -14.30
CA THR A 170 -9.86 18.41 -15.75
C THR A 170 -8.76 17.39 -16.05
N GLY A 171 -7.68 17.39 -15.27
CA GLY A 171 -6.63 16.37 -15.35
C GLY A 171 -7.13 14.98 -15.03
N ASP A 172 -7.94 14.84 -13.98
CA ASP A 172 -8.55 13.56 -13.61
C ASP A 172 -9.46 13.02 -14.72
N TYR A 173 -10.25 13.89 -15.34
CA TYR A 173 -11.06 13.53 -16.52
C TYR A 173 -10.18 13.03 -17.68
N VAL A 174 -9.10 13.71 -17.99
CA VAL A 174 -8.16 13.31 -19.07
C VAL A 174 -7.54 11.95 -18.77
N LEU A 175 -7.11 11.70 -17.52
CA LEU A 175 -6.59 10.40 -17.11
C LEU A 175 -7.62 9.27 -17.31
N GLN A 176 -8.89 9.51 -16.98
CA GLN A 176 -9.99 8.56 -17.20
C GLN A 176 -10.19 8.29 -18.70
N GLN A 177 -10.17 9.32 -19.53
CA GLN A 177 -10.37 9.17 -20.98
C GLN A 177 -9.20 8.42 -21.64
N VAL A 178 -7.95 8.74 -21.28
CA VAL A 178 -6.77 8.02 -21.77
C VAL A 178 -6.84 6.55 -21.37
N ALA A 179 -7.18 6.26 -20.11
CA ALA A 179 -7.35 4.87 -19.66
C ALA A 179 -8.43 4.12 -20.45
N LEU A 180 -9.54 4.79 -20.74
CA LEU A 180 -10.64 4.22 -21.52
C LEU A 180 -10.22 3.93 -22.99
N ILE A 181 -9.51 4.85 -23.63
CA ILE A 181 -8.97 4.66 -24.98
C ILE A 181 -8.02 3.46 -24.99
N MET A 182 -7.11 3.37 -24.02
CA MET A 182 -6.17 2.27 -23.91
C MET A 182 -6.87 0.93 -23.67
N ASP A 183 -7.87 0.89 -22.78
CA ASP A 183 -8.61 -0.33 -22.45
C ASP A 183 -9.46 -0.83 -23.63
N ASN A 184 -10.03 0.06 -24.40
CA ASN A 184 -10.78 -0.27 -25.62
C ASN A 184 -9.88 -0.67 -26.79
N GLY A 185 -8.67 -0.08 -26.88
CA GLY A 185 -7.72 -0.35 -27.97
C GLY A 185 -6.88 -1.61 -27.80
N LYS A 186 -6.84 -2.20 -26.58
CA LYS A 186 -6.06 -3.40 -26.29
C LYS A 186 -6.71 -4.68 -26.81
N ARG A 187 -5.89 -5.71 -27.05
CA ARG A 187 -6.39 -7.07 -27.31
C ARG A 187 -6.88 -7.72 -26.00
N ALA A 188 -7.70 -8.76 -26.10
CA ALA A 188 -8.25 -9.46 -24.93
C ALA A 188 -7.19 -10.01 -23.97
N HIS A 189 -6.01 -10.34 -24.48
CA HIS A 189 -4.90 -10.91 -23.68
C HIS A 189 -3.93 -9.84 -23.17
N ASP A 190 -4.00 -8.62 -23.70
CA ASP A 190 -3.15 -7.52 -23.27
C ASP A 190 -3.59 -6.98 -21.91
N VAL A 191 -2.64 -6.40 -21.19
CA VAL A 191 -2.89 -5.75 -19.90
C VAL A 191 -2.54 -4.29 -19.99
N VAL A 192 -3.50 -3.42 -19.69
CA VAL A 192 -3.29 -1.98 -19.50
C VAL A 192 -3.43 -1.67 -18.03
N ALA A 193 -2.54 -0.86 -17.49
CA ALA A 193 -2.54 -0.48 -16.08
C ALA A 193 -2.05 0.96 -15.86
N ARG A 194 -2.54 1.60 -14.82
CA ARG A 194 -1.98 2.85 -14.34
C ARG A 194 -0.78 2.58 -13.46
N TYR A 195 0.40 3.06 -13.86
CA TYR A 195 1.66 2.79 -13.18
C TYR A 195 2.04 3.87 -12.17
N GLY A 196 1.72 5.13 -12.47
CA GLY A 196 2.00 6.30 -11.63
C GLY A 196 0.98 7.41 -11.85
N GLY A 197 1.28 8.63 -11.47
CA GLY A 197 0.38 9.77 -11.59
C GLY A 197 -0.23 9.93 -12.98
N GLU A 198 0.61 10.17 -13.97
CA GLU A 198 0.25 10.34 -15.39
C GLU A 198 0.83 9.24 -16.28
N GLU A 199 1.37 8.19 -15.67
CA GLU A 199 2.08 7.10 -16.33
C GLU A 199 1.22 5.85 -16.41
N PHE A 200 1.21 5.22 -17.57
CA PHE A 200 0.52 3.97 -17.86
C PHE A 200 1.49 2.94 -18.41
N ILE A 201 1.18 1.67 -18.21
CA ILE A 201 1.89 0.56 -18.87
C ILE A 201 0.90 -0.28 -19.66
N TRP A 202 1.31 -0.64 -20.87
CA TRP A 202 0.63 -1.61 -21.70
C TRP A 202 1.54 -2.82 -21.91
N LEU A 203 1.09 -4.00 -21.45
CA LEU A 203 1.72 -5.28 -21.74
C LEU A 203 1.04 -5.88 -22.96
N LEU A 204 1.81 -6.00 -24.05
CA LEU A 204 1.37 -6.62 -25.29
C LEU A 204 1.84 -8.07 -25.30
N ILE A 205 0.89 -8.98 -25.16
CA ILE A 205 1.17 -10.42 -25.02
C ILE A 205 1.15 -11.10 -26.38
N SER A 206 2.10 -12.02 -26.63
CA SER A 206 2.27 -12.69 -27.91
C SER A 206 2.38 -11.70 -29.08
N SER A 207 3.15 -10.64 -28.89
CA SER A 207 3.32 -9.55 -29.85
C SER A 207 4.81 -9.35 -30.14
N GLU A 208 5.17 -9.42 -31.42
CA GLU A 208 6.52 -9.14 -31.90
C GLU A 208 6.83 -7.65 -31.78
N TYR A 209 8.10 -7.32 -31.90
CA TYR A 209 8.61 -5.95 -31.79
C TYR A 209 7.87 -4.96 -32.71
N ASP A 210 7.78 -5.26 -34.00
CA ASP A 210 7.15 -4.38 -34.99
C ASP A 210 5.65 -4.20 -34.75
N ASP A 211 4.96 -5.28 -34.39
CA ASP A 211 3.52 -5.25 -34.08
C ASP A 211 3.25 -4.43 -32.82
N SER A 212 4.11 -4.53 -31.83
CA SER A 212 4.01 -3.76 -30.58
C SER A 212 4.25 -2.29 -30.82
N TYR A 213 5.25 -1.93 -31.63
CA TYR A 213 5.51 -0.57 -32.04
C TYR A 213 4.31 0.04 -32.80
N LEU A 214 3.78 -0.68 -33.78
CA LEU A 214 2.62 -0.24 -34.57
C LEU A 214 1.36 -0.06 -33.71
N ALA A 215 1.15 -0.96 -32.73
CA ALA A 215 0.03 -0.83 -31.79
C ALA A 215 0.16 0.41 -30.93
N CYS A 216 1.36 0.69 -30.41
CA CYS A 216 1.65 1.89 -29.60
C CYS A 216 1.53 3.16 -30.44
N GLU A 217 2.01 3.17 -31.67
CA GLU A 217 1.90 4.34 -32.57
C GLU A 217 0.44 4.61 -32.98
N ARG A 218 -0.38 3.55 -33.14
CA ARG A 218 -1.82 3.69 -33.36
C ARG A 218 -2.49 4.34 -32.14
N LEU A 219 -2.20 3.87 -30.92
CA LEU A 219 -2.70 4.45 -29.68
C LEU A 219 -2.31 5.93 -29.57
N ARG A 220 -1.03 6.24 -29.82
CA ARG A 220 -0.54 7.63 -29.77
C ARG A 220 -1.34 8.55 -30.69
N LYS A 221 -1.55 8.12 -31.95
CA LYS A 221 -2.33 8.88 -32.95
C LYS A 221 -3.80 8.99 -32.57
N GLU A 222 -4.39 7.95 -32.00
CA GLU A 222 -5.76 7.97 -31.52
C GLU A 222 -5.94 9.02 -30.42
N ILE A 223 -5.04 9.04 -29.43
CA ILE A 223 -5.07 10.06 -28.36
C ILE A 223 -4.85 11.47 -28.93
N GLU A 224 -3.87 11.65 -29.82
CA GLU A 224 -3.59 12.95 -30.47
C GLU A 224 -4.80 13.49 -31.25
N SER A 225 -5.55 12.61 -31.93
CA SER A 225 -6.70 12.98 -32.75
C SER A 225 -8.03 13.04 -31.99
N THR A 226 -8.05 12.59 -30.73
CA THR A 226 -9.27 12.61 -29.92
C THR A 226 -9.57 14.03 -29.45
N GLU A 227 -10.77 14.48 -29.75
CA GLU A 227 -11.30 15.73 -29.20
C GLU A 227 -11.84 15.47 -27.80
N PHE A 228 -11.06 15.87 -26.80
CA PHE A 228 -11.52 15.82 -25.41
C PHE A 228 -12.33 17.07 -25.10
N GLU A 229 -13.40 16.93 -24.34
CA GLU A 229 -14.22 18.07 -23.93
C GLU A 229 -14.56 17.95 -22.44
N PHE A 230 -14.30 18.99 -21.68
CA PHE A 230 -14.66 19.07 -20.27
C PHE A 230 -15.22 20.45 -19.95
N ASN A 231 -16.46 20.49 -19.44
CA ASN A 231 -17.20 21.73 -19.14
C ASN A 231 -17.26 22.68 -20.37
N GLU A 232 -17.63 22.15 -21.52
CA GLU A 232 -17.78 22.87 -22.78
C GLU A 232 -16.44 23.49 -23.31
N LYS A 233 -15.31 23.03 -22.78
CA LYS A 233 -13.98 23.46 -23.23
C LYS A 233 -13.32 22.32 -23.99
N PRO A 234 -12.92 22.57 -25.25
CA PRO A 234 -12.13 21.60 -25.99
C PRO A 234 -10.72 21.52 -25.41
N LEU A 235 -10.20 20.29 -25.31
CA LEU A 235 -8.89 19.99 -24.74
C LEU A 235 -8.11 19.14 -25.75
N SER A 236 -6.81 19.32 -25.80
CA SER A 236 -5.91 18.51 -26.61
C SER A 236 -4.74 18.06 -25.76
N ILE A 237 -4.41 16.80 -25.88
CA ILE A 237 -3.25 16.18 -25.21
C ILE A 237 -2.50 15.29 -26.20
N THR A 238 -1.24 15.05 -25.90
CA THR A 238 -0.43 14.04 -26.58
C THR A 238 0.22 13.12 -25.56
N VAL A 239 0.71 12.01 -26.02
CA VAL A 239 1.45 11.06 -25.20
C VAL A 239 2.79 10.72 -25.83
N SER A 240 3.80 10.49 -25.00
CA SER A 240 5.06 9.88 -25.38
C SER A 240 5.06 8.43 -24.96
N ILE A 241 5.63 7.55 -25.78
CA ILE A 241 5.61 6.10 -25.55
C ILE A 241 7.01 5.53 -25.73
N GLY A 242 7.46 4.74 -24.75
CA GLY A 242 8.68 3.95 -24.85
C GLY A 242 8.33 2.45 -24.84
N VAL A 243 8.88 1.68 -25.77
CA VAL A 243 8.58 0.26 -25.92
C VAL A 243 9.83 -0.58 -25.68
N SER A 244 9.69 -1.70 -24.96
CA SER A 244 10.73 -2.72 -24.78
C SER A 244 10.13 -4.09 -25.06
N SER A 245 10.83 -4.90 -25.85
CA SER A 245 10.35 -6.22 -26.28
C SER A 245 11.25 -7.34 -25.77
N PHE A 246 10.63 -8.50 -25.52
CA PHE A 246 11.26 -9.75 -25.17
C PHE A 246 10.80 -10.83 -26.15
N HIS A 247 11.75 -11.55 -26.77
CA HIS A 247 11.46 -12.51 -27.83
C HIS A 247 11.11 -13.93 -27.35
N GLY A 248 10.96 -14.11 -26.02
CA GLY A 248 10.59 -15.41 -25.44
C GLY A 248 11.77 -16.31 -25.09
N ASP A 249 12.99 -15.96 -25.50
CA ASP A 249 14.24 -16.66 -25.19
C ASP A 249 15.24 -15.71 -24.51
N GLY A 250 16.19 -16.28 -23.78
CA GLY A 250 17.16 -15.48 -23.00
C GLY A 250 16.69 -15.05 -21.62
N GLU A 251 17.47 -14.17 -21.02
CA GLU A 251 17.21 -13.67 -19.68
C GLU A 251 16.58 -12.27 -19.74
N ALA A 252 15.34 -12.17 -19.30
CA ALA A 252 14.67 -10.90 -19.05
C ALA A 252 14.01 -10.91 -17.68
N THR A 253 13.90 -9.78 -17.05
CA THR A 253 13.16 -9.58 -15.79
C THR A 253 12.09 -8.53 -16.01
N VAL A 254 11.08 -8.52 -15.16
CA VAL A 254 10.07 -7.43 -15.18
C VAL A 254 10.76 -6.08 -15.06
N ASN A 255 11.74 -5.97 -14.16
CA ASN A 255 12.46 -4.72 -13.94
C ASN A 255 13.28 -4.30 -15.16
N SER A 256 13.94 -5.22 -15.86
CA SER A 256 14.72 -4.87 -17.06
C SER A 256 13.82 -4.40 -18.20
N LEU A 257 12.67 -5.02 -18.41
CA LEU A 257 11.72 -4.61 -19.44
C LEU A 257 11.10 -3.24 -19.14
N ILE A 258 10.71 -2.98 -17.88
CA ILE A 258 10.21 -1.67 -17.47
C ILE A 258 11.30 -0.60 -17.61
N TYR A 259 12.53 -0.89 -17.17
CA TYR A 259 13.66 0.04 -17.28
C TYR A 259 13.97 0.41 -18.73
N ASN A 260 13.99 -0.57 -19.64
CA ASN A 260 14.24 -0.32 -21.06
C ASN A 260 13.11 0.46 -21.73
N ALA A 261 11.85 0.20 -21.35
CA ALA A 261 10.70 0.99 -21.82
C ALA A 261 10.77 2.43 -21.30
N ASP A 262 11.13 2.63 -20.01
CA ASP A 262 11.30 3.96 -19.43
C ASP A 262 12.44 4.75 -20.11
N LYS A 263 13.58 4.09 -20.39
CA LYS A 263 14.69 4.70 -21.15
C LYS A 263 14.21 5.19 -22.52
N SER A 264 13.47 4.37 -23.25
CA SER A 264 12.90 4.76 -24.57
C SER A 264 11.85 5.86 -24.44
N LEU A 265 11.03 5.87 -23.39
CA LEU A 265 10.10 6.96 -23.09
C LEU A 265 10.85 8.27 -22.83
N TYR A 266 11.93 8.22 -22.06
CA TYR A 266 12.79 9.40 -21.83
C TYR A 266 13.37 9.96 -23.14
N GLU A 267 13.82 9.07 -24.04
CA GLU A 267 14.28 9.47 -25.38
C GLU A 267 13.16 10.10 -26.20
N ALA A 268 11.93 9.55 -26.14
CA ALA A 268 10.75 10.12 -26.81
C ALA A 268 10.46 11.54 -26.30
N LYS A 269 10.51 11.74 -24.99
CA LYS A 269 10.31 13.07 -24.37
C LYS A 269 11.38 14.08 -24.81
N ASN A 270 12.66 13.66 -24.87
CA ASN A 270 13.77 14.51 -25.29
C ASN A 270 13.77 14.80 -26.79
N ALA A 271 13.30 13.87 -27.60
CA ALA A 271 13.20 14.04 -29.06
C ALA A 271 12.00 14.91 -29.50
N GLY A 272 11.34 15.62 -28.58
CA GLY A 272 10.26 16.57 -28.85
C GLY A 272 8.86 16.06 -28.51
N ARG A 273 8.74 14.95 -27.76
CA ARG A 273 7.46 14.36 -27.31
C ARG A 273 6.57 13.88 -28.45
N ASN A 274 5.33 13.48 -28.11
CA ASN A 274 4.32 13.03 -29.07
C ASN A 274 4.88 12.01 -30.07
N LYS A 275 5.52 10.95 -29.58
CA LYS A 275 6.13 9.91 -30.39
C LYS A 275 6.32 8.62 -29.63
N THR A 276 6.48 7.54 -30.40
CA THR A 276 6.85 6.23 -29.91
C THR A 276 8.31 5.94 -30.23
N ILE A 277 9.09 5.52 -29.21
CA ILE A 277 10.46 5.01 -29.38
C ILE A 277 10.53 3.62 -28.83
N SER A 278 11.21 2.72 -29.54
CA SER A 278 11.44 1.36 -29.11
C SER A 278 12.90 1.13 -28.74
N PHE A 279 13.12 0.46 -27.62
CA PHE A 279 14.44 0.04 -27.19
C PHE A 279 15.01 -1.01 -28.17
N LYS A 280 16.20 -0.74 -28.72
CA LYS A 280 16.96 -1.67 -29.53
C LYS A 280 18.15 -2.15 -28.73
N GLU A 281 18.29 -3.44 -28.56
CA GLU A 281 19.35 -4.09 -27.77
C GLU A 281 20.78 -3.79 -28.29
N SER A 282 20.92 -3.28 -29.53
CA SER A 282 22.18 -2.87 -30.13
C SER A 282 22.84 -1.66 -29.46
N ASP A 283 22.11 -0.88 -28.66
CA ASP A 283 22.64 0.35 -28.05
C ASP A 283 23.33 0.11 -26.70
N SER A 284 23.23 -1.11 -26.13
CA SER A 284 23.87 -1.47 -24.86
C SER A 284 25.32 -1.99 -24.98
N ALA A 285 25.80 -2.24 -26.19
CA ALA A 285 27.16 -2.80 -26.43
C ALA A 285 28.26 -1.73 -26.58
N ILE A 286 27.94 -0.44 -26.46
CA ILE A 286 28.91 0.65 -26.69
C ILE A 286 29.39 1.30 -25.36
N GLU A 287 28.81 0.97 -24.22
CA GLU A 287 29.21 1.55 -22.91
C GLU A 287 29.80 0.51 -21.92
N SER A 288 30.60 -0.45 -22.40
CA SER A 288 31.37 -1.36 -21.55
C SER A 288 32.88 -1.14 -21.69
#